data_d06fd0e7dee539deaae56c5ecc26ddf8
#
_entry.id   d06fd0e7dee539deaae56c5ecc26ddf8
#
_cell.length_a   1.000
_cell.length_b   1.000
_cell.length_c   1.000
_cell.angle_alpha   90.00
_cell.angle_beta   90.00
_cell.angle_gamma   90.00
#
_symmetry.space_group_name_H-M   'P 1'
#
loop_
_entity.id
_entity.type
_entity.pdbx_description
1 polymer ?
#
loop_
_entity_poly.entity_id
_entity_poly.type
_entity_poly.pdbx_seq_one_letter_code
_entity_poly.pdbx_strand_id
1 'polypeptide(L)'
;MNPKLQKVISDIEKTNAKIKELQILLPQLEKQRIDLENDEIITLFRSSKVAPDDFAEFIRMYKERITANNRANLSQPNGDEIVGNQQ
;
A
#
# COMPACT_ATOMS: atom_id res chain seq x y z
N MET A 1 16.95 -37.14 -13.79
CA MET A 1 17.19 -35.97 -12.91
C MET A 1 16.54 -36.24 -11.56
N ASN A 2 17.14 -35.70 -10.51
CA ASN A 2 16.62 -35.86 -9.16
C ASN A 2 15.22 -35.27 -9.06
N PRO A 3 14.20 -36.06 -8.66
CA PRO A 3 12.84 -35.54 -8.56
C PRO A 3 12.70 -34.38 -7.56
N LYS A 4 13.49 -34.39 -6.50
CA LYS A 4 13.46 -33.30 -5.54
C LYS A 4 13.98 -32.01 -6.14
N LEU A 5 15.02 -32.12 -6.97
CA LEU A 5 15.55 -30.95 -7.65
C LEU A 5 14.55 -30.39 -8.65
N GLN A 6 13.89 -31.29 -9.39
CA GLN A 6 12.88 -30.85 -10.36
C GLN A 6 11.73 -30.13 -9.68
N LYS A 7 11.30 -30.63 -8.50
CA LYS A 7 10.24 -29.97 -7.76
C LYS A 7 10.64 -28.58 -7.33
N VAL A 8 11.87 -28.41 -6.82
CA VAL A 8 12.34 -27.10 -6.39
C VAL A 8 12.43 -26.15 -7.58
N ILE A 9 12.92 -26.61 -8.71
CA ILE A 9 12.99 -25.77 -9.92
C ILE A 9 11.58 -25.33 -10.33
N SER A 10 10.63 -26.24 -10.32
CA SER A 10 9.24 -25.93 -10.65
C SER A 10 8.66 -24.90 -9.66
N ASP A 11 8.96 -25.07 -8.38
CA ASP A 11 8.49 -24.16 -7.34
C ASP A 11 9.06 -22.75 -7.54
N ILE A 12 10.34 -22.69 -7.92
CA ILE A 12 10.97 -21.40 -8.21
C ILE A 12 10.31 -20.70 -9.39
N GLU A 13 10.01 -21.46 -10.45
CA GLU A 13 9.35 -20.88 -11.63
C GLU A 13 7.97 -20.35 -11.28
N LYS A 14 7.21 -21.11 -10.48
CA LYS A 14 5.88 -20.67 -10.07
C LYS A 14 5.94 -19.44 -9.19
N THR A 15 6.90 -19.40 -8.28
CA THR A 15 7.09 -18.28 -7.39
C THR A 15 7.47 -17.01 -8.17
N ASN A 16 8.37 -17.15 -9.16
CA ASN A 16 8.75 -16.03 -9.99
C ASN A 16 7.57 -15.48 -10.78
N ALA A 17 6.71 -16.37 -11.29
CA ALA A 17 5.51 -15.94 -11.99
C ALA A 17 4.58 -15.16 -11.06
N LYS A 18 4.46 -15.64 -9.82
CA LYS A 18 3.63 -14.96 -8.83
C LYS A 18 4.18 -13.58 -8.47
N ILE A 19 5.49 -13.48 -8.34
CA ILE A 19 6.14 -12.19 -8.08
C ILE A 19 5.83 -11.21 -9.19
N LYS A 20 5.91 -11.64 -10.45
CA LYS A 20 5.61 -10.76 -11.58
C LYS A 20 4.16 -10.31 -11.55
N GLU A 21 3.23 -11.22 -11.23
CA GLU A 21 1.83 -10.85 -11.10
C GLU A 21 1.64 -9.77 -10.05
N LEU A 22 2.28 -9.95 -8.90
CA LEU A 22 2.14 -8.99 -7.80
C LEU A 22 2.78 -7.66 -8.14
N GLN A 23 3.89 -7.66 -8.89
CA GLN A 23 4.53 -6.43 -9.33
C GLN A 23 3.65 -5.61 -10.28
N ILE A 24 2.79 -6.30 -11.04
CA ILE A 24 1.83 -5.62 -11.91
C ILE A 24 0.63 -5.15 -11.10
N LEU A 25 0.19 -5.95 -10.14
CA LEU A 25 -0.99 -5.63 -9.36
C LEU A 25 -0.77 -4.48 -8.40
N LEU A 26 0.41 -4.40 -7.79
CA LEU A 26 0.67 -3.41 -6.76
C LEU A 26 0.43 -1.96 -7.22
N PRO A 27 0.97 -1.52 -8.37
CA PRO A 27 0.70 -0.14 -8.80
C PRO A 27 -0.77 0.11 -9.10
N GLN A 28 -1.50 -0.93 -9.54
CA GLN A 28 -2.94 -0.78 -9.76
C GLN A 28 -3.68 -0.54 -8.46
N LEU A 29 -3.31 -1.28 -7.41
CA LEU A 29 -3.92 -1.10 -6.10
C LEU A 29 -3.54 0.26 -5.49
N GLU A 30 -2.31 0.69 -5.70
CA GLU A 30 -1.88 2.01 -5.23
C GLU A 30 -2.67 3.12 -5.90
N LYS A 31 -2.93 2.98 -7.20
CA LYS A 31 -3.75 3.96 -7.91
C LYS A 31 -5.18 3.96 -7.36
N GLN A 32 -5.75 2.78 -7.12
CA GLN A 32 -7.08 2.69 -6.54
C GLN A 32 -7.12 3.36 -5.17
N ARG A 33 -6.08 3.15 -4.36
CA ARG A 33 -6.02 3.78 -3.06
C ARG A 33 -6.04 5.31 -3.17
N ILE A 34 -5.26 5.86 -4.09
CA ILE A 34 -5.21 7.31 -4.30
C ILE A 34 -6.57 7.83 -4.75
N ASP A 35 -7.20 7.13 -5.70
CA ASP A 35 -8.51 7.54 -6.19
C ASP A 35 -9.55 7.56 -5.07
N LEU A 36 -9.54 6.54 -4.22
CA LEU A 36 -10.47 6.45 -3.11
C LEU A 36 -10.18 7.51 -2.04
N GLU A 37 -8.91 7.78 -1.78
CA GLU A 37 -8.54 8.85 -0.86
C GLU A 37 -9.02 10.20 -1.35
N ASN A 38 -8.88 10.45 -2.65
CA ASN A 38 -9.33 11.71 -3.23
C ASN A 38 -10.86 11.83 -3.13
N ASP A 39 -11.58 10.74 -3.38
CA ASP A 39 -13.04 10.75 -3.23
C ASP A 39 -13.43 11.03 -1.78
N GLU A 40 -12.73 10.43 -0.85
CA GLU A 40 -13.00 10.64 0.57
C GLU A 40 -12.73 12.09 0.98
N ILE A 41 -11.64 12.66 0.50
CA ILE A 41 -11.30 14.06 0.79
C ILE A 41 -12.43 14.98 0.31
N ILE A 42 -12.91 14.77 -0.91
CA ILE A 42 -13.97 15.59 -1.47
C ILE A 42 -15.25 15.46 -0.65
N THR A 43 -15.59 14.22 -0.29
CA THR A 43 -16.79 13.95 0.49
C THR A 43 -16.73 14.63 1.86
N LEU A 44 -15.60 14.47 2.54
CA LEU A 44 -15.41 15.06 3.86
C LEU A 44 -15.41 16.59 3.78
N PHE A 45 -14.78 17.15 2.77
CA PHE A 45 -14.76 18.60 2.60
C PHE A 45 -16.17 19.15 2.45
N ARG A 46 -16.99 18.51 1.60
CA ARG A 46 -18.34 18.96 1.37
C ARG A 46 -19.22 18.85 2.62
N SER A 47 -19.01 17.80 3.41
CA SER A 47 -19.82 17.57 4.60
C SER A 47 -19.37 18.41 5.78
N SER A 48 -18.12 18.84 5.82
CA SER A 48 -17.58 19.57 6.97
C SER A 48 -17.84 21.07 6.90
N LYS A 49 -18.33 21.56 5.76
CA LYS A 49 -18.63 22.97 5.55
C LYS A 49 -17.39 23.87 5.73
N VAL A 50 -16.22 23.34 5.40
CA VAL A 50 -15.00 24.11 5.44
C VAL A 50 -15.03 25.17 4.33
N ALA A 51 -14.56 26.37 4.62
CA ALA A 51 -14.51 27.43 3.61
C ALA A 51 -13.53 27.06 2.51
N PRO A 52 -13.81 27.46 1.26
CA PRO A 52 -12.88 27.16 0.15
C PRO A 52 -11.45 27.62 0.41
N ASP A 53 -11.27 28.73 1.13
CA ASP A 53 -9.93 29.23 1.45
C ASP A 53 -9.15 28.29 2.35
N ASP A 54 -9.85 27.42 3.09
CA ASP A 54 -9.20 26.49 4.01
C ASP A 54 -9.00 25.10 3.42
N PHE A 55 -9.31 24.94 2.14
CA PHE A 55 -9.26 23.62 1.51
C PHE A 55 -7.86 23.02 1.53
N ALA A 56 -6.84 23.83 1.25
CA ALA A 56 -5.46 23.34 1.25
C ALA A 56 -5.05 22.84 2.63
N GLU A 57 -5.44 23.57 3.67
CA GLU A 57 -5.15 23.15 5.04
C GLU A 57 -5.89 21.86 5.39
N PHE A 58 -7.14 21.74 4.95
CA PHE A 58 -7.93 20.53 5.17
C PHE A 58 -7.25 19.31 4.54
N ILE A 59 -6.79 19.45 3.30
CA ILE A 59 -6.10 18.36 2.61
C ILE A 59 -4.81 17.99 3.33
N ARG A 60 -4.06 18.98 3.78
CA ARG A 60 -2.82 18.74 4.50
C ARG A 60 -3.08 17.92 5.76
N MET A 61 -4.08 18.31 6.53
CA MET A 61 -4.42 17.60 7.76
C MET A 61 -4.87 16.17 7.50
N TYR A 62 -5.66 15.97 6.45
CA TYR A 62 -6.11 14.63 6.08
C TYR A 62 -4.93 13.73 5.72
N LYS A 63 -4.02 14.24 4.91
CA LYS A 63 -2.87 13.45 4.47
C LYS A 63 -1.91 13.15 5.61
N GLU A 64 -1.77 14.06 6.54
CA GLU A 64 -0.94 13.80 7.72
C GLU A 64 -1.52 12.67 8.56
N ARG A 65 -2.85 12.63 8.70
CA ARG A 65 -3.49 11.56 9.45
C ARG A 65 -3.31 10.20 8.78
N ILE A 66 -3.43 10.16 7.45
CA ILE A 66 -3.20 8.95 6.70
C ILE A 66 -1.75 8.48 6.87
N THR A 67 -0.80 9.39 6.76
CA THR A 67 0.61 9.06 6.92
C THR A 67 0.90 8.53 8.32
N ALA A 68 0.31 9.13 9.34
CA ALA A 68 0.51 8.67 10.72
C ALA A 68 -0.05 7.25 10.91
N ASN A 69 -1.23 6.98 10.35
CA ASN A 69 -1.80 5.64 10.42
C ASN A 69 -0.93 4.61 9.70
N ASN A 70 -0.39 4.97 8.55
CA ASN A 70 0.48 4.07 7.82
C ASN A 70 1.78 3.79 8.58
N ARG A 71 2.33 4.80 9.24
CA ARG A 71 3.52 4.60 10.06
C ARG A 71 3.25 3.65 11.21
N ALA A 72 2.10 3.82 11.87
CA ALA A 72 1.73 2.94 12.97
C ALA A 72 1.62 1.50 12.49
N ASN A 73 1.03 1.29 11.32
CA ASN A 73 0.91 -0.05 10.77
C ASN A 73 2.27 -0.64 10.40
N LEU A 74 3.15 0.16 9.84
CA LEU A 74 4.47 -0.31 9.44
C LEU A 74 5.38 -0.61 10.61
N SER A 75 5.12 -0.03 11.77
CA SER A 75 5.96 -0.29 12.92
C SER A 75 5.49 -1.49 13.75
N GLN A 76 4.52 -2.23 13.29
CA GLN A 76 4.09 -3.46 13.96
C GLN A 76 5.21 -4.50 13.90
N PRO A 77 5.49 -5.17 15.02
CA PRO A 77 6.65 -6.05 15.06
C PRO A 77 6.64 -7.16 14.02
N ASN A 78 5.47 -7.72 13.74
CA ASN A 78 5.49 -8.80 12.78
C ASN A 78 5.45 -8.30 11.38
N GLY A 79 5.49 -7.05 11.14
CA GLY A 79 5.49 -6.51 9.80
C GLY A 79 6.84 -6.29 9.28
N ASP A 80 7.88 -6.43 10.05
CA ASP A 80 9.06 -6.02 9.56
C ASP A 80 10.09 -6.91 9.70
N GLU A 81 10.05 -7.89 10.15
CA GLU A 81 11.09 -8.61 10.27
C GLU A 81 11.48 -9.19 9.13
N ILE A 82 11.41 -8.96 8.47
CA ILE A 82 11.88 -9.46 7.39
C ILE A 82 12.73 -8.89 6.74
N VAL A 83 12.68 -8.52 7.16
CA VAL A 83 13.01 -7.82 6.88
C VAL A 83 13.81 -7.53 6.86
N GLY A 84 14.31 -7.56 6.85
CA GLY A 84 14.56 -7.14 6.97
C GLY A 84 15.17 -6.65 7.14
N ASN A 85 15.37 -6.78 7.06
CA ASN A 85 15.48 -6.23 7.34
C ASN A 85 15.63 -5.54 7.28
N GLN A 86 15.62 -5.65 6.98
CA GLN A 86 15.33 -4.97 7.02
C GLN A 86 15.39 -4.42 7.20
N GLN A 87 15.85 -4.56 7.01
CA GLN A 87 15.53 -3.97 7.26
C GLN A 87 15.48 -3.56 7.23
#